data_437df6932bb77867f0ae44b2e266e4b5
#
_entry.id   437df6932bb77867f0ae44b2e266e4b5
#
_cell.length_a   1.000
_cell.length_b   1.000
_cell.length_c   1.000
_cell.angle_alpha   90.00
_cell.angle_beta   90.00
_cell.angle_gamma   90.00
#
_symmetry.space_group_name_H-M   'P 1'
#
loop_
_entity.id
_entity.type
_entity.pdbx_description
1 polymer ?
#
loop_
_entity_poly.entity_id
_entity_poly.type
_entity_poly.pdbx_seq_one_letter_code
_entity_poly.pdbx_strand_id
1 'polypeptide(L)'
;MKTKTFVKDLGDNHKNKIQIGYEKDEIVSMTIMGVAPIPEDMQKLDVAELKETLKPEIDQNNSQNGFTNVAGLHPDIQIADDKKTYTNIMHIDFSQIQKEEFAKIIEKHGGEQNSQMLKYLKGKPQDLFTYFKDNGLTEEK
;
A
#
# COMPACT_ATOMS: atom_id res chain seq x y z
N MET A 1 -1.41 -8.63 17.52
CA MET A 1 -1.70 -8.57 16.08
C MET A 1 -0.57 -9.22 15.31
N LYS A 2 -0.91 -10.06 14.35
CA LYS A 2 0.07 -10.68 13.44
C LYS A 2 0.05 -9.94 12.10
N THR A 3 1.15 -10.01 11.36
CA THR A 3 1.23 -9.40 10.04
C THR A 3 1.84 -10.38 9.03
N LYS A 4 1.41 -10.26 7.78
CA LYS A 4 2.06 -10.92 6.64
C LYS A 4 2.19 -9.92 5.51
N THR A 5 3.31 -9.97 4.81
CA THR A 5 3.60 -9.05 3.70
C THR A 5 3.76 -9.84 2.42
N PHE A 6 3.15 -9.35 1.35
CA PHE A 6 3.20 -9.95 0.01
C PHE A 6 3.82 -8.96 -0.96
N VAL A 7 4.63 -9.45 -1.86
CA VAL A 7 5.43 -8.62 -2.76
C VAL A 7 5.26 -9.07 -4.20
N LYS A 8 5.15 -8.10 -5.10
CA LYS A 8 5.24 -8.32 -6.53
C LYS A 8 6.36 -7.45 -7.09
N ASP A 9 7.39 -8.07 -7.64
CA ASP A 9 8.52 -7.36 -8.25
C ASP A 9 8.16 -7.04 -9.69
N LEU A 10 8.19 -5.75 -10.03
CA LEU A 10 7.83 -5.26 -11.36
C LEU A 10 9.07 -4.98 -12.23
N GLY A 11 10.28 -5.25 -11.72
CA GLY A 11 11.51 -4.94 -12.44
C GLY A 11 11.97 -3.50 -12.26
N ASP A 12 13.22 -3.21 -12.59
CA ASP A 12 13.80 -1.86 -12.56
C ASP A 12 13.62 -1.14 -11.22
N ASN A 13 13.78 -1.88 -10.11
CA ASN A 13 13.61 -1.36 -8.74
C ASN A 13 12.20 -0.86 -8.43
N HIS A 14 11.20 -1.37 -9.16
CA HIS A 14 9.79 -1.14 -8.85
C HIS A 14 9.20 -2.37 -8.19
N LYS A 15 8.55 -2.20 -7.05
CA LYS A 15 7.87 -3.29 -6.34
C LYS A 15 6.56 -2.80 -5.76
N ASN A 16 5.57 -3.67 -5.77
CA ASN A 16 4.34 -3.45 -5.00
C ASN A 16 4.35 -4.40 -3.81
N LYS A 17 4.02 -3.87 -2.63
CA LYS A 17 3.92 -4.65 -1.41
C LYS A 17 2.59 -4.39 -0.74
N ILE A 18 2.01 -5.43 -0.14
CA ILE A 18 0.80 -5.32 0.66
C ILE A 18 1.04 -6.07 1.95
N GLN A 19 0.92 -5.36 3.09
CA GLN A 19 1.01 -5.97 4.40
C GLN A 19 -0.38 -6.04 5.02
N ILE A 20 -0.74 -7.20 5.53
CA ILE A 20 -2.02 -7.44 6.18
C ILE A 20 -1.79 -7.63 7.67
N GLY A 21 -2.46 -6.81 8.48
CA GLY A 21 -2.52 -7.00 9.93
C GLY A 21 -3.80 -7.76 10.27
N TYR A 22 -3.68 -8.79 11.09
CA TYR A 22 -4.84 -9.62 11.41
C TYR A 22 -4.77 -10.13 12.84
N GLU A 23 -5.95 -10.41 13.41
CA GLU A 23 -6.10 -11.02 14.72
C GLU A 23 -7.12 -12.13 14.59
N LYS A 24 -6.74 -13.37 15.02
CA LYS A 24 -7.59 -14.53 14.86
C LYS A 24 -8.01 -14.69 13.39
N ASP A 25 -9.29 -14.68 13.12
CA ASP A 25 -9.83 -14.83 11.77
C ASP A 25 -10.27 -13.50 11.14
N GLU A 26 -9.77 -12.37 11.65
CA GLU A 26 -10.20 -11.06 11.20
C GLU A 26 -9.05 -10.20 10.73
N ILE A 27 -9.23 -9.54 9.57
CA ILE A 27 -8.29 -8.54 9.05
C ILE A 27 -8.57 -7.22 9.76
N VAL A 28 -7.54 -6.63 10.39
CA VAL A 28 -7.69 -5.40 11.18
C VAL A 28 -6.97 -4.21 10.56
N SER A 29 -6.01 -4.44 9.68
CA SER A 29 -5.31 -3.35 8.97
C SER A 29 -4.74 -3.83 7.65
N MET A 30 -4.43 -2.87 6.78
CA MET A 30 -3.75 -3.13 5.51
C MET A 30 -2.77 -1.99 5.27
N THR A 31 -1.57 -2.31 4.80
CA THR A 31 -0.61 -1.30 4.37
C THR A 31 -0.23 -1.56 2.93
N ILE A 32 -0.48 -0.58 2.08
CA ILE A 32 -0.16 -0.66 0.65
C ILE A 32 1.13 0.14 0.44
N MET A 33 2.12 -0.47 -0.21
CA MET A 33 3.43 0.12 -0.41
C MET A 33 3.84 0.02 -1.86
N GLY A 34 4.33 1.13 -2.41
CA GLY A 34 4.93 1.15 -3.74
C GLY A 34 6.38 1.58 -3.64
N VAL A 35 7.30 0.68 -4.01
CA VAL A 35 8.74 0.98 -4.03
C VAL A 35 9.11 1.42 -5.44
N ALA A 36 9.84 2.53 -5.56
CA ALA A 36 10.25 3.08 -6.86
C ALA A 36 11.66 3.64 -6.76
N PRO A 37 12.39 3.73 -7.89
CA PRO A 37 13.73 4.30 -7.87
C PRO A 37 13.70 5.80 -7.70
N ILE A 38 14.71 6.34 -7.00
CA ILE A 38 14.93 7.78 -6.90
C ILE A 38 15.80 8.18 -8.10
N PRO A 39 15.41 9.20 -8.89
CA PRO A 39 16.24 9.66 -9.99
C PRO A 39 17.66 9.98 -9.53
N GLU A 40 18.64 9.64 -10.36
CA GLU A 40 20.04 9.73 -10.00
C GLU A 40 20.46 11.15 -9.60
N ASP A 41 19.93 12.16 -10.28
CA ASP A 41 20.21 13.57 -9.99
C ASP A 41 19.63 14.02 -8.64
N MET A 42 18.65 13.30 -8.11
CA MET A 42 18.04 13.60 -6.80
C MET A 42 18.72 12.87 -5.64
N GLN A 43 19.53 11.85 -5.92
CA GLN A 43 20.15 11.05 -4.86
C GLN A 43 21.16 11.83 -4.00
N LYS A 44 21.62 12.95 -4.48
CA LYS A 44 22.52 13.84 -3.73
C LYS A 44 21.81 14.70 -2.69
N LEU A 45 20.48 14.77 -2.73
CA LEU A 45 19.69 15.51 -1.73
C LEU A 45 19.67 14.75 -0.43
N ASP A 46 19.48 15.44 0.69
CA ASP A 46 19.30 14.75 1.97
C ASP A 46 17.89 14.17 2.08
N VAL A 47 17.65 13.36 3.11
CA VAL A 47 16.37 12.64 3.27
C VAL A 47 15.19 13.61 3.35
N ALA A 48 15.34 14.71 4.09
CA ALA A 48 14.26 15.68 4.26
C ALA A 48 13.91 16.35 2.92
N GLU A 49 14.92 16.72 2.13
CA GLU A 49 14.72 17.33 0.82
C GLU A 49 14.10 16.36 -0.17
N LEU A 50 14.51 15.09 -0.12
CA LEU A 50 13.91 14.04 -0.96
C LEU A 50 12.43 13.89 -0.66
N LYS A 51 12.06 13.84 0.61
CA LYS A 51 10.65 13.71 1.00
C LYS A 51 9.83 14.91 0.51
N GLU A 52 10.34 16.13 0.65
CA GLU A 52 9.65 17.32 0.17
C GLU A 52 9.49 17.32 -1.35
N THR A 53 10.53 16.89 -2.08
CA THR A 53 10.50 16.88 -3.54
C THR A 53 9.54 15.83 -4.08
N LEU A 54 9.44 14.67 -3.42
CA LEU A 54 8.59 13.57 -3.85
C LEU A 54 7.12 13.74 -3.40
N LYS A 55 6.87 14.54 -2.38
CA LYS A 55 5.55 14.67 -1.77
C LYS A 55 4.45 15.13 -2.74
N PRO A 56 4.66 16.15 -3.61
CA PRO A 56 3.58 16.58 -4.51
C PRO A 56 3.08 15.47 -5.44
N GLU A 57 3.97 14.65 -5.98
CA GLU A 57 3.60 13.54 -6.84
C GLU A 57 2.82 12.47 -6.07
N ILE A 58 3.28 12.16 -4.87
CA ILE A 58 2.60 11.18 -4.01
C ILE A 58 1.23 11.68 -3.59
N ASP A 59 1.11 12.96 -3.22
CA ASP A 59 -0.17 13.56 -2.84
C ASP A 59 -1.14 13.55 -4.02
N GLN A 60 -0.65 13.80 -5.24
CA GLN A 60 -1.48 13.73 -6.44
C GLN A 60 -1.99 12.32 -6.68
N ASN A 61 -1.12 11.31 -6.57
CA ASN A 61 -1.52 9.91 -6.71
C ASN A 61 -2.57 9.51 -5.68
N ASN A 62 -2.37 9.91 -4.42
CA ASN A 62 -3.35 9.62 -3.36
C ASN A 62 -4.69 10.28 -3.64
N SER A 63 -4.69 11.52 -4.14
CA SER A 63 -5.91 12.23 -4.50
C SER A 63 -6.64 11.52 -5.65
N GLN A 64 -5.91 11.07 -6.67
CA GLN A 64 -6.50 10.34 -7.80
C GLN A 64 -7.11 9.01 -7.36
N ASN A 65 -6.55 8.38 -6.34
CA ASN A 65 -7.07 7.12 -5.79
C ASN A 65 -8.16 7.31 -4.73
N GLY A 66 -8.52 8.56 -4.43
CA GLY A 66 -9.56 8.84 -3.45
C GLY A 66 -9.12 8.68 -2.00
N PHE A 67 -7.81 8.71 -1.75
CA PHE A 67 -7.25 8.44 -0.42
C PHE A 67 -6.98 9.70 0.41
N THR A 68 -7.25 10.89 -0.13
CA THR A 68 -6.94 12.14 0.54
C THR A 68 -8.04 12.54 1.52
N ASN A 69 -7.65 12.93 2.73
CA ASN A 69 -8.57 13.41 3.78
C ASN A 69 -9.64 12.38 4.18
N VAL A 70 -9.26 11.10 4.23
CA VAL A 70 -10.15 10.03 4.67
C VAL A 70 -9.67 9.51 6.02
N ALA A 71 -10.58 9.48 7.01
CA ALA A 71 -10.26 8.94 8.33
C ALA A 71 -9.85 7.48 8.20
N GLY A 72 -8.80 7.07 8.92
CA GLY A 72 -8.29 5.70 8.89
C GLY A 72 -7.26 5.43 7.80
N LEU A 73 -7.04 6.37 6.88
CA LEU A 73 -6.01 6.28 5.85
C LEU A 73 -4.86 7.24 6.19
N HIS A 74 -3.66 6.68 6.39
CA HIS A 74 -2.49 7.42 6.85
C HIS A 74 -1.35 7.28 5.83
N PRO A 75 -1.08 8.33 5.03
CA PRO A 75 0.02 8.30 4.07
C PRO A 75 1.37 8.49 4.75
N ASP A 76 2.40 7.88 4.19
CA ASP A 76 3.77 8.07 4.65
C ASP A 76 4.72 7.86 3.47
N ILE A 77 5.96 8.25 3.65
CA ILE A 77 7.03 8.07 2.67
C ILE A 77 8.30 7.65 3.40
N GLN A 78 9.01 6.68 2.85
CA GLN A 78 10.24 6.18 3.44
C GLN A 78 11.34 6.17 2.39
N ILE A 79 12.52 6.68 2.75
CA ILE A 79 13.68 6.71 1.86
C ILE A 79 14.62 5.59 2.30
N ALA A 80 15.07 4.77 1.33
CA ALA A 80 16.04 3.71 1.61
C ALA A 80 17.37 4.31 2.07
N ASP A 81 18.11 3.59 2.90
CA ASP A 81 19.38 4.07 3.45
C ASP A 81 20.40 4.43 2.38
N ASP A 82 20.40 3.71 1.26
CA ASP A 82 21.30 3.98 0.14
C ASP A 82 20.80 5.09 -0.80
N LYS A 83 19.62 5.64 -0.54
CA LYS A 83 18.97 6.69 -1.34
C LYS A 83 18.71 6.31 -2.80
N LYS A 84 18.69 5.02 -3.10
CA LYS A 84 18.42 4.56 -4.47
C LYS A 84 16.93 4.36 -4.73
N THR A 85 16.17 4.06 -3.68
CA THR A 85 14.72 3.85 -3.80
C THR A 85 13.96 4.58 -2.70
N TYR A 86 12.68 4.81 -2.94
CA TYR A 86 11.77 5.29 -1.90
C TYR A 86 10.53 4.42 -1.89
N THR A 87 9.83 4.43 -0.78
CA THR A 87 8.57 3.69 -0.62
C THR A 87 7.45 4.68 -0.32
N ASN A 88 6.42 4.66 -1.16
CA ASN A 88 5.17 5.35 -0.91
C ASN A 88 4.28 4.40 -0.10
N ILE A 89 3.81 4.84 1.05
CA ILE A 89 3.09 4.00 2.01
C ILE A 89 1.71 4.57 2.26
N MET A 90 0.69 3.71 2.21
CA MET A 90 -0.65 4.05 2.67
C MET A 90 -1.08 3.03 3.69
N HIS A 91 -1.19 3.45 4.94
CA HIS A 91 -1.63 2.59 6.03
C HIS A 91 -3.14 2.75 6.23
N ILE A 92 -3.86 1.64 6.19
CA ILE A 92 -5.32 1.61 6.35
C ILE A 92 -5.65 0.92 7.67
N ASP A 93 -6.33 1.66 8.57
CA ASP A 93 -6.70 1.17 9.88
C ASP A 93 -8.21 0.92 9.92
N PHE A 94 -8.59 -0.35 9.93
CA PHE A 94 -10.02 -0.72 9.91
C PHE A 94 -10.73 -0.49 11.25
N SER A 95 -10.02 -0.01 12.29
CA SER A 95 -10.68 0.51 13.48
C SER A 95 -11.19 1.93 13.29
N GLN A 96 -10.71 2.64 12.26
CA GLN A 96 -11.06 4.03 11.96
C GLN A 96 -11.88 4.18 10.69
N ILE A 97 -11.79 3.23 9.76
CA ILE A 97 -12.59 3.22 8.53
C ILE A 97 -13.22 1.84 8.36
N GLN A 98 -14.50 1.82 7.98
CA GLN A 98 -15.19 0.56 7.72
C GLN A 98 -14.68 -0.07 6.43
N LYS A 99 -14.63 -1.41 6.40
CA LYS A 99 -14.20 -2.16 5.22
C LYS A 99 -15.05 -1.84 4.00
N GLU A 100 -16.36 -1.68 4.20
CA GLU A 100 -17.30 -1.32 3.12
C GLU A 100 -16.94 0.03 2.51
N GLU A 101 -16.62 1.01 3.35
CA GLU A 101 -16.26 2.35 2.89
C GLU A 101 -14.95 2.34 2.11
N PHE A 102 -13.95 1.63 2.62
CA PHE A 102 -12.68 1.47 1.91
C PHE A 102 -12.88 0.78 0.57
N ALA A 103 -13.67 -0.30 0.53
CA ALA A 103 -13.95 -1.02 -0.70
C ALA A 103 -14.64 -0.12 -1.75
N LYS A 104 -15.54 0.75 -1.32
CA LYS A 104 -16.19 1.70 -2.23
C LYS A 104 -15.18 2.67 -2.85
N ILE A 105 -14.20 3.14 -2.07
CA ILE A 105 -13.14 4.01 -2.59
C ILE A 105 -12.34 3.27 -3.66
N ILE A 106 -11.96 2.04 -3.39
CA ILE A 106 -11.20 1.22 -4.32
C ILE A 106 -11.99 0.95 -5.61
N GLU A 107 -13.27 0.59 -5.50
CA GLU A 107 -14.12 0.32 -6.67
C GLU A 107 -14.29 1.55 -7.55
N LYS A 108 -14.49 2.71 -6.93
CA LYS A 108 -14.70 3.97 -7.66
C LYS A 108 -13.47 4.39 -8.46
N HIS A 109 -12.27 4.11 -7.95
CA HIS A 109 -11.02 4.62 -8.52
C HIS A 109 -10.14 3.54 -9.14
N GLY A 110 -10.37 2.25 -8.86
CA GLY A 110 -9.49 1.15 -9.24
C GLY A 110 -10.01 0.19 -10.31
N GLY A 111 -11.25 0.33 -10.78
CA GLY A 111 -11.82 -0.53 -11.81
C GLY A 111 -12.30 -1.89 -11.30
N GLU A 112 -12.68 -2.76 -12.24
CA GLU A 112 -13.34 -4.03 -11.95
C GLU A 112 -12.50 -5.01 -11.12
N GLN A 113 -11.19 -4.97 -11.27
CA GLN A 113 -10.31 -5.91 -10.56
C GLN A 113 -10.39 -5.76 -9.04
N ASN A 114 -10.86 -4.60 -8.57
CA ASN A 114 -10.95 -4.33 -7.14
C ASN A 114 -12.35 -4.57 -6.58
N SER A 115 -13.32 -4.99 -7.42
CA SER A 115 -14.70 -5.20 -6.98
C SER A 115 -14.84 -6.34 -5.96
N GLN A 116 -13.87 -7.26 -5.90
CA GLN A 116 -13.88 -8.38 -4.97
C GLN A 116 -13.18 -8.08 -3.64
N MET A 117 -12.61 -6.89 -3.50
CA MET A 117 -11.83 -6.53 -2.32
C MET A 117 -12.65 -6.68 -1.04
N LEU A 118 -13.89 -6.19 -1.04
CA LEU A 118 -14.75 -6.26 0.15
C LEU A 118 -14.97 -7.69 0.62
N LYS A 119 -15.20 -8.61 -0.32
CA LYS A 119 -15.39 -10.02 0.00
C LYS A 119 -14.20 -10.58 0.76
N TYR A 120 -12.98 -10.27 0.31
CA TYR A 120 -11.77 -10.76 0.95
C TYR A 120 -11.48 -10.05 2.28
N LEU A 121 -11.76 -8.76 2.36
CA LEU A 121 -11.55 -8.01 3.61
C LEU A 121 -12.46 -8.48 4.73
N LYS A 122 -13.67 -8.92 4.41
CA LYS A 122 -14.61 -9.45 5.40
C LYS A 122 -14.45 -10.95 5.65
N GLY A 123 -13.71 -11.64 4.80
CA GLY A 123 -13.46 -13.07 4.93
C GLY A 123 -12.31 -13.36 5.87
N LYS A 124 -11.87 -14.61 5.84
CA LYS A 124 -10.74 -15.03 6.66
C LYS A 124 -9.43 -14.53 6.05
N PRO A 125 -8.44 -14.15 6.87
CA PRO A 125 -7.14 -13.71 6.36
C PRO A 125 -6.51 -14.70 5.39
N GLN A 126 -6.63 -16.00 5.66
CA GLN A 126 -6.04 -17.02 4.81
C GLN A 126 -6.58 -16.99 3.38
N ASP A 127 -7.85 -16.66 3.20
CA ASP A 127 -8.45 -16.55 1.86
C ASP A 127 -7.83 -15.39 1.07
N LEU A 128 -7.57 -14.28 1.74
CA LEU A 128 -6.90 -13.14 1.12
C LEU A 128 -5.45 -13.47 0.75
N PHE A 129 -4.74 -14.19 1.62
CA PHE A 129 -3.36 -14.61 1.34
C PHE A 129 -3.31 -15.52 0.11
N THR A 130 -4.23 -16.45 0.00
CA THR A 130 -4.34 -17.33 -1.18
C THR A 130 -4.63 -16.51 -2.45
N TYR A 131 -5.53 -15.55 -2.34
CA TYR A 131 -5.83 -14.64 -3.46
C TYR A 131 -4.58 -13.90 -3.95
N PHE A 132 -3.78 -13.37 -3.03
CA PHE A 132 -2.54 -12.70 -3.41
C PHE A 132 -1.58 -13.63 -4.14
N LYS A 133 -1.39 -14.85 -3.62
CA LYS A 133 -0.51 -15.83 -4.26
C LYS A 133 -1.01 -16.22 -5.64
N ASP A 134 -2.30 -16.39 -5.79
CA ASP A 134 -2.91 -16.74 -7.08
C ASP A 134 -2.76 -15.60 -8.10
N ASN A 135 -2.56 -14.39 -7.65
CA ASN A 135 -2.39 -13.22 -8.51
C ASN A 135 -0.92 -12.79 -8.66
N GLY A 136 0.01 -13.68 -8.37
CA GLY A 136 1.42 -13.47 -8.66
C GLY A 136 2.23 -12.78 -7.57
N LEU A 137 1.64 -12.56 -6.39
CA LEU A 137 2.39 -12.03 -5.26
C LEU A 137 3.03 -13.19 -4.49
N THR A 138 4.20 -12.94 -3.91
CA THR A 138 4.89 -13.90 -3.06
C THR A 138 4.97 -13.37 -1.63
N GLU A 139 4.89 -14.28 -0.67
CA GLU A 139 5.01 -13.90 0.74
C GLU A 139 6.46 -13.52 1.04
N GLU A 140 6.64 -12.32 1.61
CA GLU A 140 7.95 -11.86 2.06
C GLU A 140 8.25 -12.46 3.43
N LYS A 141 9.42 -13.07 3.54
CA LYS A 141 9.84 -13.67 4.81
C LYS A 141 10.73 -12.74 5.63
#